data_ac8cfb61db7e4fb57474f3ad9fc5bdfd
#
_entry.id   ac8cfb61db7e4fb57474f3ad9fc5bdfd
#
_cell.length_a   1.000
_cell.length_b   1.000
_cell.length_c   1.000
_cell.angle_alpha   90.00
_cell.angle_beta   90.00
_cell.angle_gamma   90.00
#
_symmetry.space_group_name_H-M   'P 1'
#
loop_
_entity.id
_entity.type
_entity.pdbx_description
1 polymer ?
#
loop_
_entity_poly.entity_id
_entity_poly.type
_entity_poly.pdbx_seq_one_letter_code
_entity_poly.pdbx_strand_id
1 'polypeptide(L)'
;SSYARQFLGRMSKPDVELIEGIPPAIAIEQKVNTRNPRSTIATSTEIYDYLRMIFARIGRTYSPVSGEEVKCSTVNDVVSHVLAADSDAIYILADLGWKSRQDKVELMLQLKEEGYSRLFSERMVRIEEVMQMAGTGDYPEDMYLLVDRLRLPEADADSQVWDDLRTRLHSSVETAFDKGSGTLYVRTEKTGDDAVMKPFINRFE
;
A
#
# COMPACT_ATOMS: atom_id res chain seq x y z
N SER A 1 -13.41 -24.08 -45.57
CA SER A 1 -12.85 -22.92 -44.88
C SER A 1 -13.42 -21.63 -45.46
N SER A 2 -13.49 -20.55 -44.69
CA SER A 2 -13.96 -19.24 -45.15
C SER A 2 -13.12 -18.74 -46.35
N TYR A 3 -11.86 -19.08 -46.36
CA TYR A 3 -10.92 -18.78 -47.45
C TYR A 3 -11.31 -19.48 -48.78
N ALA A 4 -11.66 -20.75 -48.73
CA ALA A 4 -12.10 -21.49 -49.90
C ALA A 4 -13.43 -20.94 -50.47
N ARG A 5 -14.35 -20.43 -49.64
CA ARG A 5 -15.59 -19.79 -50.08
C ARG A 5 -15.35 -18.43 -50.78
N GLN A 6 -14.28 -17.73 -50.41
CA GLN A 6 -13.92 -16.44 -50.97
C GLN A 6 -13.37 -16.56 -52.41
N PHE A 7 -12.69 -17.70 -52.72
CA PHE A 7 -12.10 -17.96 -54.01
C PHE A 7 -12.99 -18.80 -54.95
N LEU A 8 -13.77 -19.74 -54.40
CA LEU A 8 -14.60 -20.66 -55.19
C LEU A 8 -16.04 -20.18 -55.40
N GLY A 9 -16.42 -19.05 -54.84
CA GLY A 9 -17.79 -18.55 -54.87
C GLY A 9 -18.81 -19.51 -54.16
N ARG A 10 -20.07 -19.13 -54.14
CA ARG A 10 -21.14 -20.03 -53.75
C ARG A 10 -21.37 -21.03 -54.84
N MET A 11 -20.99 -22.29 -54.60
CA MET A 11 -21.47 -23.36 -55.46
C MET A 11 -22.99 -23.40 -55.45
N SER A 12 -23.61 -23.33 -56.62
CA SER A 12 -25.04 -23.51 -56.75
C SER A 12 -25.43 -24.90 -56.24
N LYS A 13 -26.54 -24.98 -55.53
CA LYS A 13 -27.06 -26.30 -55.16
C LYS A 13 -27.36 -27.06 -56.45
N PRO A 14 -26.95 -28.37 -56.53
CA PRO A 14 -27.29 -29.19 -57.69
C PRO A 14 -28.83 -29.35 -57.76
N ASP A 15 -29.37 -29.30 -58.95
CA ASP A 15 -30.78 -29.55 -59.21
C ASP A 15 -30.98 -31.05 -59.37
N VAL A 16 -31.35 -31.71 -58.25
CA VAL A 16 -31.49 -33.18 -58.16
C VAL A 16 -32.76 -33.50 -57.38
N GLU A 17 -33.50 -34.47 -57.85
CA GLU A 17 -34.74 -34.93 -57.23
C GLU A 17 -34.48 -35.78 -55.97
N LEU A 18 -33.41 -36.58 -55.94
CA LEU A 18 -33.06 -37.45 -54.85
C LEU A 18 -31.55 -37.68 -54.77
N ILE A 19 -31.00 -37.70 -53.57
CA ILE A 19 -29.61 -38.05 -53.28
C ILE A 19 -29.61 -39.16 -52.25
N GLU A 20 -29.17 -40.34 -52.63
CA GLU A 20 -29.05 -41.51 -51.73
C GLU A 20 -27.58 -41.89 -51.51
N GLY A 21 -27.31 -42.61 -50.40
CA GLY A 21 -26.00 -43.18 -50.16
C GLY A 21 -24.91 -42.17 -49.73
N ILE A 22 -25.27 -41.01 -49.24
CA ILE A 22 -24.29 -40.04 -48.70
C ILE A 22 -23.68 -40.60 -47.42
N PRO A 23 -22.37 -40.84 -47.35
CA PRO A 23 -21.74 -41.26 -46.13
C PRO A 23 -21.78 -40.14 -45.06
N PRO A 24 -21.75 -40.49 -43.76
CA PRO A 24 -21.73 -39.49 -42.70
C PRO A 24 -20.54 -38.54 -42.87
N ALA A 25 -20.82 -37.25 -42.96
CA ALA A 25 -19.80 -36.23 -43.08
C ALA A 25 -19.30 -35.80 -41.68
N ILE A 26 -18.00 -35.91 -41.47
CA ILE A 26 -17.34 -35.44 -40.26
C ILE A 26 -16.68 -34.12 -40.61
N ALA A 27 -17.13 -33.02 -39.99
CA ALA A 27 -16.46 -31.75 -40.06
C ALA A 27 -15.63 -31.53 -38.79
N ILE A 28 -14.32 -31.43 -38.94
CA ILE A 28 -13.43 -31.02 -37.87
C ILE A 28 -13.27 -29.49 -37.96
N GLU A 29 -13.92 -28.77 -37.08
CA GLU A 29 -13.73 -27.33 -36.96
C GLU A 29 -12.76 -27.06 -35.81
N GLN A 30 -11.69 -26.35 -36.13
CA GLN A 30 -10.87 -25.73 -35.08
C GLN A 30 -11.68 -24.56 -34.52
N LYS A 31 -12.30 -24.74 -33.34
CA LYS A 31 -12.91 -23.65 -32.62
C LYS A 31 -11.82 -22.67 -32.18
N VAL A 32 -11.54 -21.67 -32.97
CA VAL A 32 -10.85 -20.48 -32.48
C VAL A 32 -11.83 -19.75 -31.59
N ASN A 33 -11.60 -19.77 -30.29
CA ASN A 33 -12.50 -19.23 -29.27
C ASN A 33 -12.40 -17.69 -29.23
N THR A 34 -12.55 -17.02 -30.37
CA THR A 34 -12.37 -15.58 -30.57
C THR A 34 -13.66 -14.77 -30.42
N ARG A 35 -14.75 -15.40 -29.95
CA ARG A 35 -16.06 -14.73 -29.84
C ARG A 35 -16.28 -13.95 -28.55
N ASN A 36 -15.38 -14.06 -27.58
CA ASN A 36 -15.46 -13.26 -26.35
C ASN A 36 -14.52 -12.06 -26.46
N PRO A 37 -15.05 -10.81 -26.61
CA PRO A 37 -14.21 -9.61 -26.75
C PRO A 37 -13.36 -9.31 -25.49
N ARG A 38 -13.64 -9.98 -24.36
CA ARG A 38 -12.87 -9.90 -23.12
C ARG A 38 -11.81 -10.99 -22.98
N SER A 39 -11.76 -11.95 -23.91
CA SER A 39 -10.77 -13.03 -23.87
C SER A 39 -9.53 -12.61 -24.66
N THR A 40 -8.43 -12.47 -23.97
CA THR A 40 -7.10 -12.31 -24.57
C THR A 40 -6.37 -13.66 -24.59
N ILE A 41 -5.30 -13.77 -25.37
CA ILE A 41 -4.44 -14.95 -25.37
C ILE A 41 -3.96 -15.27 -23.95
N ALA A 42 -3.60 -14.24 -23.19
CA ALA A 42 -3.12 -14.39 -21.81
C ALA A 42 -4.18 -14.99 -20.87
N THR A 43 -5.47 -14.66 -21.05
CA THR A 43 -6.56 -15.21 -20.23
C THR A 43 -7.09 -16.55 -20.73
N SER A 44 -6.83 -16.91 -22.00
CA SER A 44 -7.20 -18.20 -22.58
C SER A 44 -6.14 -19.27 -22.37
N THR A 45 -4.98 -18.89 -21.92
CA THR A 45 -3.86 -19.74 -21.54
C THR A 45 -3.50 -19.51 -20.08
N GLU A 46 -2.75 -20.38 -19.46
CA GLU A 46 -2.26 -20.19 -18.09
C GLU A 46 -1.19 -19.09 -17.95
N ILE A 47 -0.77 -18.45 -19.07
CA ILE A 47 0.28 -17.43 -19.08
C ILE A 47 -0.05 -16.25 -18.15
N TYR A 48 -1.32 -15.88 -18.06
CA TYR A 48 -1.75 -14.78 -17.19
C TYR A 48 -1.45 -15.05 -15.71
N ASP A 49 -1.65 -16.29 -15.24
CA ASP A 49 -1.39 -16.64 -13.85
C ASP A 49 0.11 -16.68 -13.55
N TYR A 50 0.93 -17.15 -14.48
CA TYR A 50 2.39 -17.07 -14.37
C TYR A 50 2.88 -15.64 -14.34
N LEU A 51 2.35 -14.77 -15.20
CA LEU A 51 2.70 -13.35 -15.20
C LEU A 51 2.32 -12.68 -13.88
N ARG A 52 1.13 -12.97 -13.34
CA ARG A 52 0.73 -12.44 -12.03
C ARG A 52 1.69 -12.85 -10.92
N MET A 53 2.13 -14.12 -10.90
CA MET A 53 3.11 -14.59 -9.92
C MET A 53 4.47 -13.90 -10.07
N ILE A 54 4.92 -13.68 -11.30
CA ILE A 54 6.17 -12.97 -11.57
C ILE A 54 6.06 -11.53 -11.10
N PHE A 55 5.02 -10.80 -11.52
CA PHE A 55 4.82 -9.40 -11.12
C PHE A 55 4.61 -9.24 -9.62
N ALA A 56 3.97 -10.20 -8.94
CA ALA A 56 3.83 -10.18 -7.49
C ALA A 56 5.17 -10.28 -6.75
N ARG A 57 6.20 -10.91 -7.36
CA ARG A 57 7.50 -11.12 -6.72
C ARG A 57 8.55 -10.08 -7.10
N ILE A 58 8.57 -9.64 -8.34
CA ILE A 58 9.62 -8.74 -8.88
C ILE A 58 9.06 -7.46 -9.51
N GLY A 59 7.73 -7.33 -9.58
CA GLY A 59 7.07 -6.16 -10.12
C GLY A 59 7.31 -4.92 -9.25
N ARG A 60 7.42 -3.77 -9.89
CA ARG A 60 7.44 -2.46 -9.22
C ARG A 60 6.13 -1.77 -9.49
N THR A 61 5.52 -1.25 -8.43
CA THR A 61 4.28 -0.50 -8.53
C THR A 61 4.59 0.97 -8.66
N TYR A 62 3.97 1.62 -9.63
CA TYR A 62 4.10 3.06 -9.84
C TYR A 62 2.74 3.73 -9.64
N SER A 63 2.72 4.88 -8.96
CA SER A 63 1.52 5.68 -8.79
C SER A 63 1.05 6.20 -10.15
N PRO A 64 -0.22 5.99 -10.54
CA PRO A 64 -0.74 6.52 -11.79
C PRO A 64 -0.88 8.05 -11.78
N VAL A 65 -0.82 8.66 -10.60
CA VAL A 65 -0.99 10.11 -10.42
C VAL A 65 0.35 10.83 -10.43
N SER A 66 1.32 10.36 -9.63
CA SER A 66 2.65 11.00 -9.50
C SER A 66 3.71 10.39 -10.42
N GLY A 67 3.51 9.16 -10.92
CA GLY A 67 4.52 8.42 -11.67
C GLY A 67 5.68 7.90 -10.81
N GLU A 68 5.63 8.11 -9.50
CA GLU A 68 6.66 7.66 -8.57
C GLU A 68 6.47 6.19 -8.20
N GLU A 69 7.57 5.51 -7.88
CA GLU A 69 7.54 4.11 -7.41
C GLU A 69 6.93 4.04 -6.01
N VAL A 70 5.82 3.31 -5.90
CA VAL A 70 5.17 3.02 -4.61
C VAL A 70 5.91 1.85 -3.96
N LYS A 71 6.69 2.14 -2.93
CA LYS A 71 7.39 1.13 -2.12
C LYS A 71 6.70 0.95 -0.78
N CYS A 72 6.42 -0.31 -0.42
CA CYS A 72 6.13 -0.61 0.97
C CYS A 72 7.38 -0.41 1.81
N SER A 73 7.30 0.46 2.79
CA SER A 73 8.38 0.69 3.73
C SER A 73 8.44 -0.45 4.75
N THR A 74 9.59 -1.06 4.90
CA THR A 74 9.83 -2.03 5.97
C THR A 74 10.23 -1.31 7.25
N VAL A 75 10.15 -2.02 8.39
CA VAL A 75 10.67 -1.52 9.67
C VAL A 75 12.15 -1.13 9.53
N ASN A 76 12.94 -1.95 8.82
CA ASN A 76 14.36 -1.68 8.60
C ASN A 76 14.61 -0.41 7.77
N ASP A 77 13.73 -0.07 6.82
CA ASP A 77 13.86 1.16 6.04
C ASP A 77 13.68 2.38 6.93
N VAL A 78 12.67 2.34 7.83
CA VAL A 78 12.43 3.41 8.80
C VAL A 78 13.60 3.53 9.79
N VAL A 79 14.04 2.41 10.36
CA VAL A 79 15.19 2.37 11.29
C VAL A 79 16.43 2.94 10.63
N SER A 80 16.75 2.52 9.41
CA SER A 80 17.90 3.03 8.65
C SER A 80 17.79 4.52 8.39
N HIS A 81 16.60 5.00 8.06
CA HIS A 81 16.34 6.43 7.88
C HIS A 81 16.55 7.24 9.16
N VAL A 82 16.03 6.75 10.28
CA VAL A 82 16.18 7.40 11.59
C VAL A 82 17.65 7.43 12.03
N LEU A 83 18.37 6.33 11.89
CA LEU A 83 19.79 6.25 12.29
C LEU A 83 20.72 7.09 11.41
N ALA A 84 20.30 7.41 10.19
CA ALA A 84 21.03 8.30 9.28
C ALA A 84 20.67 9.79 9.45
N ALA A 85 19.69 10.12 10.31
CA ALA A 85 19.21 11.48 10.47
C ALA A 85 20.21 12.30 11.31
N ASP A 86 20.53 13.49 10.84
CA ASP A 86 21.27 14.49 11.60
C ASP A 86 20.26 15.42 12.28
N SER A 87 19.85 15.08 13.51
CA SER A 87 18.78 15.78 14.22
C SER A 87 18.91 15.70 15.74
N ASP A 88 18.44 16.76 16.42
CA ASP A 88 18.46 16.86 17.89
C ASP A 88 17.33 16.08 18.54
N ALA A 89 16.20 15.94 17.84
CA ALA A 89 15.06 15.18 18.32
C ALA A 89 14.35 14.49 17.15
N ILE A 90 13.92 13.26 17.41
CA ILE A 90 13.19 12.42 16.47
C ILE A 90 11.90 11.94 17.13
N TYR A 91 10.81 12.05 16.40
CA TYR A 91 9.48 11.62 16.83
C TYR A 91 8.96 10.52 15.90
N ILE A 92 8.53 9.41 16.46
CA ILE A 92 7.83 8.33 15.76
C ILE A 92 6.34 8.53 16.01
N LEU A 93 5.62 8.79 14.94
CA LEU A 93 4.22 9.21 14.97
C LEU A 93 3.37 8.20 14.19
N ALA A 94 2.27 7.70 14.77
CA ALA A 94 1.32 6.86 14.07
C ALA A 94 0.17 7.71 13.51
N ASP A 95 -0.25 7.41 12.28
CA ASP A 95 -1.39 8.06 11.64
C ASP A 95 -2.70 7.53 12.23
N LEU A 96 -3.46 8.39 12.86
CA LEU A 96 -4.76 8.04 13.46
C LEU A 96 -5.94 8.16 12.46
N GLY A 97 -5.69 8.56 11.22
CA GLY A 97 -6.74 8.92 10.28
C GLY A 97 -7.62 10.07 10.77
N TRP A 98 -7.04 10.98 11.55
CA TRP A 98 -7.73 11.97 12.37
C TRP A 98 -8.72 12.85 11.59
N LYS A 99 -8.37 13.30 10.36
CA LYS A 99 -9.21 14.17 9.53
C LYS A 99 -10.55 13.53 9.17
N SER A 100 -10.56 12.24 8.85
CA SER A 100 -11.73 11.50 8.41
C SER A 100 -12.53 10.86 9.55
N ARG A 101 -12.01 10.90 10.78
CA ARG A 101 -12.59 10.17 11.90
C ARG A 101 -13.70 10.93 12.60
N GLN A 102 -14.81 10.26 12.84
CA GLN A 102 -15.95 10.82 13.58
C GLN A 102 -15.95 10.47 15.07
N ASP A 103 -15.35 9.34 15.43
CA ASP A 103 -15.27 8.74 16.77
C ASP A 103 -14.03 9.20 17.58
N LYS A 104 -13.67 10.49 17.47
CA LYS A 104 -12.43 11.05 18.07
C LYS A 104 -12.34 10.86 19.58
N VAL A 105 -13.46 11.03 20.28
CA VAL A 105 -13.50 10.89 21.75
C VAL A 105 -13.30 9.43 22.16
N GLU A 106 -13.94 8.50 21.49
CA GLU A 106 -13.81 7.07 21.74
C GLU A 106 -12.37 6.60 21.48
N LEU A 107 -11.78 7.05 20.39
CA LEU A 107 -10.36 6.79 20.11
C LEU A 107 -9.44 7.29 21.21
N MET A 108 -9.65 8.51 21.71
CA MET A 108 -8.82 9.06 22.78
C MET A 108 -8.96 8.28 24.09
N LEU A 109 -10.18 7.82 24.42
CA LEU A 109 -10.42 6.95 25.57
C LEU A 109 -9.69 5.62 25.42
N GLN A 110 -9.79 4.99 24.25
CA GLN A 110 -9.09 3.74 23.94
C GLN A 110 -7.57 3.90 24.06
N LEU A 111 -6.99 4.94 23.45
CA LEU A 111 -5.56 5.21 23.53
C LEU A 111 -5.09 5.42 24.98
N LYS A 112 -5.92 6.06 25.79
CA LYS A 112 -5.63 6.27 27.21
C LYS A 112 -5.67 4.97 28.01
N GLU A 113 -6.63 4.08 27.74
CA GLU A 113 -6.70 2.74 28.36
C GLU A 113 -5.49 1.88 27.97
N GLU A 114 -4.98 2.03 26.77
CA GLU A 114 -3.76 1.38 26.30
C GLU A 114 -2.46 1.99 26.87
N GLY A 115 -2.56 3.06 27.67
CA GLY A 115 -1.43 3.70 28.35
C GLY A 115 -0.79 4.85 27.62
N TYR A 116 -1.32 5.25 26.46
CA TYR A 116 -0.84 6.45 25.77
C TYR A 116 -1.35 7.72 26.46
N SER A 117 -0.52 8.76 26.47
CA SER A 117 -0.85 10.04 27.12
C SER A 117 -0.64 11.26 26.25
N ARG A 118 0.03 11.09 25.11
CA ARG A 118 0.45 12.21 24.26
C ARG A 118 0.10 12.00 22.81
N LEU A 119 -0.41 13.05 22.21
CA LEU A 119 -0.63 13.20 20.78
C LEU A 119 0.33 14.27 20.25
N PHE A 120 0.49 14.30 18.95
CA PHE A 120 1.29 15.29 18.26
C PHE A 120 0.45 15.96 17.16
N SER A 121 0.48 17.28 17.14
CA SER A 121 -0.04 18.11 16.05
C SER A 121 1.11 19.05 15.61
N GLU A 122 0.98 20.33 15.72
CA GLU A 122 2.10 21.26 15.59
C GLU A 122 3.09 21.15 16.77
N ARG A 123 2.58 20.71 17.92
CA ARG A 123 3.31 20.48 19.17
C ARG A 123 2.81 19.21 19.86
N MET A 124 3.55 18.75 20.84
CA MET A 124 3.06 17.70 21.73
C MET A 124 1.91 18.22 22.58
N VAL A 125 0.80 17.48 22.59
CA VAL A 125 -0.42 17.79 23.35
C VAL A 125 -0.79 16.56 24.18
N ARG A 126 -1.33 16.75 25.39
CA ARG A 126 -1.84 15.66 26.19
C ARG A 126 -3.23 15.23 25.68
N ILE A 127 -3.52 13.94 25.75
CA ILE A 127 -4.85 13.42 25.37
C ILE A 127 -5.96 14.12 26.16
N GLU A 128 -5.74 14.41 27.45
CA GLU A 128 -6.71 15.12 28.29
C GLU A 128 -7.04 16.54 27.78
N GLU A 129 -6.04 17.24 27.26
CA GLU A 129 -6.23 18.59 26.69
C GLU A 129 -7.11 18.50 25.43
N VAL A 130 -6.85 17.51 24.59
CA VAL A 130 -7.64 17.30 23.37
C VAL A 130 -9.08 16.85 23.70
N MET A 131 -9.25 16.01 24.73
CA MET A 131 -10.59 15.63 25.21
C MET A 131 -11.41 16.81 25.72
N GLN A 132 -10.78 17.83 26.31
CA GLN A 132 -11.49 19.05 26.74
C GLN A 132 -12.01 19.86 25.54
N MET A 133 -11.35 19.77 24.37
CA MET A 133 -11.81 20.40 23.14
C MET A 133 -13.03 19.74 22.53
N ALA A 134 -13.38 18.52 22.99
CA ALA A 134 -14.57 17.79 22.51
C ALA A 134 -15.87 18.58 22.67
N GLY A 135 -15.96 19.40 23.72
CA GLY A 135 -17.13 20.23 23.99
C GLY A 135 -17.31 21.41 23.01
N THR A 136 -16.24 21.90 22.39
CA THR A 136 -16.26 22.99 21.43
C THR A 136 -16.19 22.52 19.98
N GLY A 137 -15.73 21.28 19.76
CA GLY A 137 -15.51 20.74 18.41
C GLY A 137 -14.30 21.33 17.69
N ASP A 138 -13.53 22.18 18.35
CA ASP A 138 -12.38 22.89 17.77
C ASP A 138 -11.10 22.04 17.92
N TYR A 139 -11.05 20.96 17.13
CA TYR A 139 -9.90 20.07 17.09
C TYR A 139 -8.84 20.56 16.10
N PRO A 140 -7.55 20.31 16.36
CA PRO A 140 -6.51 20.50 15.37
C PRO A 140 -6.82 19.73 14.07
N GLU A 141 -6.40 20.28 12.93
CA GLU A 141 -6.66 19.66 11.62
C GLU A 141 -5.96 18.32 11.48
N ASP A 142 -4.70 18.27 11.88
CA ASP A 142 -3.88 17.05 11.87
C ASP A 142 -3.50 16.64 13.29
N MET A 143 -3.62 15.36 13.58
CA MET A 143 -3.21 14.81 14.86
C MET A 143 -2.72 13.37 14.70
N TYR A 144 -1.61 13.08 15.33
CA TYR A 144 -0.90 11.82 15.29
C TYR A 144 -0.70 11.27 16.70
N LEU A 145 -0.64 9.96 16.84
CA LEU A 145 -0.22 9.35 18.11
C LEU A 145 1.30 9.46 18.23
N LEU A 146 1.77 10.05 19.30
CA LEU A 146 3.19 10.03 19.65
C LEU A 146 3.52 8.67 20.27
N VAL A 147 4.14 7.81 19.48
CA VAL A 147 4.57 6.48 19.93
C VAL A 147 5.89 6.57 20.67
N ASP A 148 6.87 7.28 20.11
CA ASP A 148 8.17 7.44 20.77
C ASP A 148 8.81 8.80 20.43
N ARG A 149 9.65 9.26 21.35
CA ARG A 149 10.53 10.41 21.16
C ARG A 149 11.94 10.03 21.58
N LEU A 150 12.88 10.14 20.69
CA LEU A 150 14.26 9.75 20.90
C LEU A 150 15.25 10.81 20.43
N ARG A 151 16.48 10.66 20.91
CA ARG A 151 17.66 11.38 20.41
C ARG A 151 18.70 10.35 20.03
N LEU A 152 19.43 10.62 18.96
CA LEU A 152 20.56 9.77 18.60
C LEU A 152 21.69 9.96 19.63
N PRO A 153 22.38 8.91 20.00
CA PRO A 153 23.59 9.01 20.81
C PRO A 153 24.68 9.77 20.06
N GLU A 154 25.64 10.29 20.80
CA GLU A 154 26.86 10.85 20.20
C GLU A 154 27.64 9.76 19.44
N ALA A 155 28.40 10.16 18.43
CA ALA A 155 29.08 9.19 17.55
C ALA A 155 30.10 8.29 18.26
N ASP A 156 30.62 8.72 19.40
CA ASP A 156 31.55 8.02 20.28
C ASP A 156 30.86 7.18 21.38
N ALA A 157 29.52 7.11 21.38
CA ALA A 157 28.78 6.30 22.33
C ALA A 157 29.11 4.81 22.20
N ASP A 158 29.00 4.08 23.31
CA ASP A 158 29.24 2.65 23.39
C ASP A 158 28.33 1.88 22.41
N SER A 159 28.87 0.81 21.83
CA SER A 159 28.13 -0.10 20.94
C SER A 159 26.83 -0.60 21.57
N GLN A 160 26.84 -0.87 22.87
CA GLN A 160 25.64 -1.32 23.60
C GLN A 160 24.52 -0.28 23.56
N VAL A 161 24.84 1.02 23.66
CA VAL A 161 23.85 2.11 23.60
C VAL A 161 23.19 2.15 22.22
N TRP A 162 23.96 1.92 21.16
CA TRP A 162 23.45 1.85 19.80
C TRP A 162 22.56 0.61 19.56
N ASP A 163 22.91 -0.53 20.12
CA ASP A 163 22.12 -1.77 20.01
C ASP A 163 20.81 -1.67 20.78
N ASP A 164 20.84 -1.10 21.98
CA ASP A 164 19.64 -0.83 22.77
C ASP A 164 18.69 0.17 22.05
N LEU A 165 19.26 1.22 21.46
CA LEU A 165 18.49 2.17 20.66
C LEU A 165 17.84 1.49 19.45
N ARG A 166 18.58 0.66 18.72
CA ARG A 166 18.04 -0.08 17.56
C ARG A 166 16.89 -0.98 17.97
N THR A 167 17.04 -1.72 19.05
CA THR A 167 16.00 -2.60 19.55
C THR A 167 14.74 -1.81 19.94
N ARG A 168 14.92 -0.72 20.68
CA ARG A 168 13.82 0.19 21.03
C ARG A 168 13.15 0.77 19.79
N LEU A 169 13.93 1.23 18.83
CA LEU A 169 13.43 1.85 17.60
C LEU A 169 12.64 0.85 16.75
N HIS A 170 13.10 -0.41 16.63
CA HIS A 170 12.34 -1.47 15.98
C HIS A 170 10.96 -1.64 16.59
N SER A 171 10.90 -1.79 17.91
CA SER A 171 9.62 -1.95 18.62
C SER A 171 8.70 -0.73 18.46
N SER A 172 9.26 0.48 18.52
CA SER A 172 8.49 1.72 18.37
C SER A 172 7.93 1.87 16.94
N VAL A 173 8.71 1.49 15.92
CA VAL A 173 8.29 1.53 14.51
C VAL A 173 7.21 0.48 14.23
N GLU A 174 7.34 -0.74 14.74
CA GLU A 174 6.32 -1.79 14.63
C GLU A 174 5.01 -1.32 15.27
N THR A 175 5.08 -0.77 16.49
CA THR A 175 3.92 -0.22 17.19
C THR A 175 3.28 0.93 16.40
N ALA A 176 4.09 1.81 15.81
CA ALA A 176 3.59 2.93 15.03
C ALA A 176 2.89 2.47 13.74
N PHE A 177 3.40 1.46 13.04
CA PHE A 177 2.72 0.87 11.89
C PHE A 177 1.41 0.19 12.30
N ASP A 178 1.39 -0.55 13.42
CA ASP A 178 0.19 -1.21 13.92
C ASP A 178 -0.90 -0.17 14.26
N LYS A 179 -0.57 0.83 15.08
CA LYS A 179 -1.51 1.89 15.48
C LYS A 179 -1.93 2.80 14.34
N GLY A 180 -1.04 3.05 13.38
CA GLY A 180 -1.30 3.86 12.20
C GLY A 180 -1.92 3.08 11.04
N SER A 181 -2.40 1.85 11.27
CA SER A 181 -2.98 1.00 10.21
C SER A 181 -2.08 0.91 8.98
N GLY A 182 -0.77 0.81 9.20
CA GLY A 182 0.24 0.69 8.15
C GLY A 182 0.85 2.02 7.71
N THR A 183 0.50 3.15 8.33
CA THR A 183 1.08 4.46 8.02
C THR A 183 1.69 5.08 9.27
N LEU A 184 2.94 5.48 9.19
CA LEU A 184 3.61 6.26 10.23
C LEU A 184 4.34 7.45 9.63
N TYR A 185 4.68 8.40 10.50
CA TYR A 185 5.51 9.56 10.15
C TYR A 185 6.72 9.60 11.07
N VAL A 186 7.87 9.88 10.48
CA VAL A 186 9.07 10.25 11.22
C VAL A 186 9.24 11.77 11.12
N ARG A 187 9.21 12.45 12.26
CA ARG A 187 9.50 13.87 12.33
C ARG A 187 10.87 14.08 12.97
N THR A 188 11.71 14.81 12.29
CA THR A 188 13.06 15.19 12.75
C THR A 188 13.11 16.69 13.00
N GLU A 189 13.71 17.07 14.12
CA GLU A 189 13.92 18.47 14.49
C GLU A 189 15.42 18.71 14.74
N LYS A 190 15.96 19.76 14.15
CA LYS A 190 17.32 20.23 14.37
C LYS A 190 17.30 21.71 14.75
N THR A 191 18.09 22.09 15.73
CA THR A 191 18.16 23.47 16.20
C THR A 191 18.64 24.39 15.08
N GLY A 192 17.80 25.33 14.69
CA GLY A 192 18.08 26.27 13.61
C GLY A 192 17.54 25.93 12.23
N ASP A 193 17.02 24.71 12.06
CA ASP A 193 16.41 24.24 10.81
C ASP A 193 14.91 24.01 10.96
N ASP A 194 14.18 24.04 9.86
CA ASP A 194 12.78 23.65 9.84
C ASP A 194 12.61 22.15 10.10
N ALA A 195 11.60 21.81 10.88
CA ALA A 195 11.31 20.40 11.16
C ALA A 195 10.82 19.67 9.90
N VAL A 196 11.39 18.51 9.63
CA VAL A 196 11.04 17.67 8.49
C VAL A 196 10.15 16.52 8.94
N MET A 197 9.04 16.31 8.25
CA MET A 197 8.11 15.20 8.51
C MET A 197 8.02 14.31 7.27
N LYS A 198 8.39 13.04 7.41
CA LYS A 198 8.42 12.06 6.31
C LYS A 198 7.46 10.91 6.56
N PRO A 199 6.54 10.61 5.62
CA PRO A 199 5.66 9.46 5.71
C PRO A 199 6.38 8.16 5.33
N PHE A 200 5.96 7.06 5.96
CA PHE A 200 6.32 5.69 5.62
C PHE A 200 5.05 4.83 5.62
N ILE A 201 4.89 4.02 4.59
CA ILE A 201 3.69 3.20 4.37
C ILE A 201 4.14 1.76 4.19
N ASN A 202 3.60 0.83 4.99
CA ASN A 202 3.95 -0.59 4.93
C ASN A 202 2.88 -1.47 4.27
N ARG A 203 1.86 -0.86 3.67
CA ARG A 203 0.80 -1.54 2.92
C ARG A 203 0.68 -0.96 1.51
N PHE A 204 0.22 -1.78 0.57
CA PHE A 204 -0.26 -1.28 -0.72
C PHE A 204 -1.72 -0.85 -0.55
N GLU A 205 -2.03 0.38 -0.95
CA GLU A 205 -3.42 0.85 -1.09
C GLU A 205 -4.04 0.33 -2.38
#